data_d64a70b571da5055ce802f1b88502139
#
_entry.id   d64a70b571da5055ce802f1b88502139
#
_cell.length_a   1.000
_cell.length_b   1.000
_cell.length_c   1.000
_cell.angle_alpha   90.00
_cell.angle_beta   90.00
_cell.angle_gamma   90.00
#
_symmetry.space_group_name_H-M   'P 1'
#
loop_
_entity.id
_entity.type
_entity.pdbx_description
1 polymer ?
#
loop_
_entity_poly.entity_id
_entity_poly.type
_entity_poly.pdbx_seq_one_letter_code
_entity_poly.pdbx_strand_id
1 'polypeptide(L)'
;MAAPKSTEFSPNFVITPAIANALMRIEAAKQSIQALPITPRVLANLRETARLFSTHYSTMIEGNRLTQEQVAQVIVDGQHFPGRERDQDEVKGYYAALDEVERLAKQGGPLTESAVRRLHGLVMSVGNARARATPYRDGQNVIRDGRSRGIVYMPPEAKDLPALMSQLVHWINQKDELPVPIKAAIAHYQYATIHPYYDGNGRTARLLTTLILHLGGYGLKGLYALEEYYAQNLQDYYEALTIGPSHNYYMGRAASDITKWILYFVAGTRHPTCYGDVPSINAER
;
A
#
# COMPACT_ATOMS: atom_id res chain seq x y z
N MET A 1 -18.66 19.54 25.53
CA MET A 1 -17.40 19.84 24.86
C MET A 1 -17.71 19.95 23.37
N ALA A 2 -17.41 21.08 22.74
CA ALA A 2 -17.68 21.31 21.33
C ALA A 2 -16.82 20.33 20.49
N ALA A 3 -17.43 19.72 19.47
CA ALA A 3 -16.70 18.91 18.49
C ALA A 3 -15.59 19.79 17.88
N PRO A 4 -14.37 19.27 17.69
CA PRO A 4 -13.33 20.03 17.02
C PRO A 4 -13.84 20.39 15.63
N LYS A 5 -13.79 21.67 15.27
CA LYS A 5 -14.00 22.14 13.91
C LYS A 5 -13.15 21.27 13.00
N SER A 6 -13.69 20.82 11.87
CA SER A 6 -13.00 20.01 10.88
C SER A 6 -11.71 20.72 10.45
N THR A 7 -10.62 20.45 11.15
CA THR A 7 -9.31 20.89 10.69
C THR A 7 -8.95 20.02 9.50
N GLU A 8 -8.66 20.63 8.40
CA GLU A 8 -8.17 19.99 7.18
C GLU A 8 -6.96 19.11 7.54
N PHE A 9 -6.85 17.91 6.93
CA PHE A 9 -5.70 17.04 7.17
C PHE A 9 -4.43 17.74 6.70
N SER A 10 -3.49 17.94 7.62
CA SER A 10 -2.20 18.56 7.37
C SER A 10 -1.09 17.69 7.97
N PRO A 11 -0.36 16.92 7.16
CA PRO A 11 0.71 16.06 7.65
C PRO A 11 1.90 16.88 8.16
N ASN A 12 2.49 16.46 9.27
CA ASN A 12 3.68 17.08 9.85
C ASN A 12 4.93 16.29 9.43
N PHE A 13 5.80 16.89 8.63
CA PHE A 13 7.06 16.28 8.17
C PHE A 13 8.04 17.33 7.65
N VAL A 14 9.32 16.92 7.49
CA VAL A 14 10.38 17.73 6.91
C VAL A 14 11.05 16.96 5.77
N ILE A 15 11.32 17.62 4.64
CA ILE A 15 12.14 17.07 3.56
C ILE A 15 13.61 17.21 3.94
N THR A 16 14.18 16.11 4.44
CA THR A 16 15.61 16.06 4.79
C THR A 16 16.48 15.86 3.55
N PRO A 17 17.81 16.16 3.62
CA PRO A 17 18.73 15.83 2.54
C PRO A 17 18.71 14.35 2.13
N ALA A 18 18.49 13.44 3.08
CA ALA A 18 18.36 12.00 2.81
C ALA A 18 17.11 11.69 1.98
N ILE A 19 15.96 12.31 2.31
CA ILE A 19 14.72 12.18 1.54
C ILE A 19 14.93 12.76 0.14
N ALA A 20 15.51 13.95 0.01
CA ALA A 20 15.77 14.58 -1.28
C ALA A 20 16.67 13.70 -2.18
N ASN A 21 17.76 13.16 -1.63
CA ASN A 21 18.63 12.22 -2.34
C ASN A 21 17.90 10.94 -2.78
N ALA A 22 17.01 10.40 -1.95
CA ALA A 22 16.21 9.23 -2.31
C ALA A 22 15.25 9.54 -3.46
N LEU A 23 14.59 10.70 -3.45
CA LEU A 23 13.69 11.13 -4.53
C LEU A 23 14.42 11.28 -5.87
N MET A 24 15.63 11.86 -5.88
CA MET A 24 16.45 11.96 -7.09
C MET A 24 16.78 10.57 -7.66
N ARG A 25 17.08 9.59 -6.81
CA ARG A 25 17.34 8.21 -7.25
C ARG A 25 16.08 7.53 -7.78
N ILE A 26 14.93 7.75 -7.15
CA ILE A 26 13.64 7.24 -7.63
C ILE A 26 13.34 7.80 -9.03
N GLU A 27 13.56 9.08 -9.25
CA GLU A 27 13.33 9.70 -10.56
C GLU A 27 14.31 9.15 -11.61
N ALA A 28 15.59 8.99 -11.26
CA ALA A 28 16.60 8.38 -12.15
C ALA A 28 16.20 6.93 -12.53
N ALA A 29 15.76 6.13 -11.55
CA ALA A 29 15.30 4.76 -11.80
C ALA A 29 14.06 4.73 -12.70
N LYS A 30 13.10 5.64 -12.48
CA LYS A 30 11.90 5.79 -13.32
C LYS A 30 12.29 6.08 -14.77
N GLN A 31 13.17 7.03 -15.00
CA GLN A 31 13.64 7.37 -16.36
C GLN A 31 14.34 6.16 -17.01
N SER A 32 15.21 5.47 -16.27
CA SER A 32 15.90 4.28 -16.78
C SER A 32 14.91 3.17 -17.19
N ILE A 33 13.91 2.87 -16.35
CA ILE A 33 12.90 1.85 -16.65
C ILE A 33 12.03 2.27 -17.85
N GLN A 34 11.68 3.54 -17.97
CA GLN A 34 10.91 4.05 -19.09
C GLN A 34 11.66 3.91 -20.43
N ALA A 35 12.98 4.07 -20.40
CA ALA A 35 13.86 3.95 -21.56
C ALA A 35 14.15 2.49 -21.99
N LEU A 36 13.87 1.48 -21.14
CA LEU A 36 14.16 0.08 -21.47
C LEU A 36 13.37 -0.38 -22.70
N PRO A 37 14.05 -0.94 -23.73
CA PRO A 37 13.40 -1.48 -24.92
C PRO A 37 12.83 -2.88 -24.64
N ILE A 38 11.72 -2.96 -23.91
CA ILE A 38 11.10 -4.24 -23.54
C ILE A 38 10.00 -4.56 -24.56
N THR A 39 10.05 -5.76 -25.13
CA THR A 39 8.98 -6.21 -26.03
C THR A 39 7.66 -6.43 -25.31
N PRO A 40 6.49 -6.25 -25.95
CA PRO A 40 5.20 -6.41 -25.30
C PRO A 40 5.01 -7.76 -24.57
N ARG A 41 5.52 -8.85 -25.14
CA ARG A 41 5.44 -10.19 -24.57
C ARG A 41 6.26 -10.30 -23.28
N VAL A 42 7.51 -9.84 -23.31
CA VAL A 42 8.39 -9.85 -22.12
C VAL A 42 7.82 -8.94 -21.04
N LEU A 43 7.31 -7.75 -21.41
CA LEU A 43 6.70 -6.84 -20.48
C LEU A 43 5.46 -7.45 -19.80
N ALA A 44 4.62 -8.18 -20.53
CA ALA A 44 3.45 -8.85 -19.97
C ALA A 44 3.85 -9.90 -18.93
N ASN A 45 4.86 -10.72 -19.22
CA ASN A 45 5.36 -11.74 -18.29
C ASN A 45 5.96 -11.12 -17.02
N LEU A 46 6.76 -10.05 -17.16
CA LEU A 46 7.37 -9.36 -16.02
C LEU A 46 6.31 -8.71 -15.14
N ARG A 47 5.27 -8.10 -15.71
CA ARG A 47 4.13 -7.55 -14.97
C ARG A 47 3.40 -8.61 -14.17
N GLU A 48 3.15 -9.76 -14.80
CA GLU A 48 2.48 -10.87 -14.12
C GLU A 48 3.31 -11.36 -12.93
N THR A 49 4.62 -11.53 -13.12
CA THR A 49 5.54 -11.88 -12.04
C THR A 49 5.51 -10.86 -10.91
N ALA A 50 5.58 -9.56 -11.21
CA ALA A 50 5.52 -8.50 -10.21
C ALA A 50 4.19 -8.50 -9.43
N ARG A 51 3.07 -8.78 -10.09
CA ARG A 51 1.75 -8.90 -9.46
C ARG A 51 1.65 -10.10 -8.52
N LEU A 52 2.21 -11.24 -8.93
CA LEU A 52 2.27 -12.43 -8.06
C LEU A 52 3.14 -12.17 -6.83
N PHE A 53 4.27 -11.48 -7.00
CA PHE A 53 5.15 -11.07 -5.88
C PHE A 53 4.43 -10.10 -4.94
N SER A 54 3.82 -9.04 -5.47
CA SER A 54 3.02 -8.09 -4.68
C SER A 54 1.93 -8.82 -3.89
N THR A 55 1.24 -9.76 -4.52
CA THR A 55 0.19 -10.56 -3.87
C THR A 55 0.76 -11.44 -2.76
N HIS A 56 1.83 -12.19 -3.03
CA HIS A 56 2.46 -13.05 -2.05
C HIS A 56 2.94 -12.24 -0.84
N TYR A 57 3.77 -11.23 -1.07
CA TYR A 57 4.38 -10.48 0.03
C TYR A 57 3.34 -9.66 0.81
N SER A 58 2.36 -9.06 0.15
CA SER A 58 1.30 -8.33 0.87
C SER A 58 0.46 -9.21 1.78
N THR A 59 0.15 -10.42 1.35
CA THR A 59 -0.60 -11.37 2.19
C THR A 59 0.29 -12.00 3.26
N MET A 60 1.56 -12.28 2.97
CA MET A 60 2.56 -12.79 3.92
C MET A 60 2.78 -11.83 5.10
N ILE A 61 2.82 -10.52 4.87
CA ILE A 61 2.89 -9.49 5.93
C ILE A 61 1.74 -9.65 6.94
N GLU A 62 0.56 -10.08 6.48
CA GLU A 62 -0.62 -10.31 7.32
C GLU A 62 -0.70 -11.74 7.90
N GLY A 63 0.34 -12.54 7.69
CA GLY A 63 0.46 -13.90 8.25
C GLY A 63 -0.02 -15.03 7.34
N ASN A 64 -0.28 -14.77 6.06
CA ASN A 64 -0.55 -15.79 5.05
C ASN A 64 0.65 -16.73 4.93
N ARG A 65 0.40 -18.04 4.78
CA ARG A 65 1.45 -19.09 4.81
C ARG A 65 1.66 -19.78 3.48
N LEU A 66 1.02 -19.33 2.42
CA LEU A 66 1.29 -19.87 1.07
C LEU A 66 2.67 -19.41 0.61
N THR A 67 3.44 -20.34 0.02
CA THR A 67 4.70 -19.98 -0.63
C THR A 67 4.42 -19.21 -1.92
N GLN A 68 5.46 -18.58 -2.46
CA GLN A 68 5.34 -17.84 -3.71
C GLN A 68 4.87 -18.73 -4.87
N GLU A 69 5.36 -19.98 -4.94
CA GLU A 69 4.93 -20.97 -5.92
C GLU A 69 3.46 -21.36 -5.73
N GLN A 70 3.03 -21.54 -4.48
CA GLN A 70 1.64 -21.85 -4.17
C GLN A 70 0.70 -20.71 -4.52
N VAL A 71 1.13 -19.44 -4.31
CA VAL A 71 0.37 -18.26 -4.76
C VAL A 71 0.19 -18.28 -6.27
N ALA A 72 1.27 -18.55 -7.04
CA ALA A 72 1.17 -18.68 -8.49
C ALA A 72 0.22 -19.82 -8.90
N GLN A 73 0.31 -20.98 -8.28
CA GLN A 73 -0.56 -22.14 -8.54
C GLN A 73 -2.05 -21.83 -8.24
N VAL A 74 -2.34 -21.09 -7.15
CA VAL A 74 -3.72 -20.68 -6.82
C VAL A 74 -4.27 -19.71 -7.86
N ILE A 75 -3.46 -18.76 -8.32
CA ILE A 75 -3.91 -17.70 -9.23
C ILE A 75 -3.94 -18.17 -10.69
N VAL A 76 -2.88 -18.81 -11.16
CA VAL A 76 -2.72 -19.17 -12.57
C VAL A 76 -3.38 -20.51 -12.89
N ASP A 77 -3.16 -21.52 -12.03
CA ASP A 77 -3.61 -22.88 -12.29
C ASP A 77 -4.94 -23.20 -11.61
N GLY A 78 -5.43 -22.32 -10.73
CA GLY A 78 -6.64 -22.58 -9.95
C GLY A 78 -6.50 -23.70 -8.92
N GLN A 79 -5.25 -24.04 -8.53
CA GLN A 79 -4.99 -25.13 -7.62
C GLN A 79 -5.59 -24.85 -6.24
N HIS A 80 -6.12 -25.90 -5.63
CA HIS A 80 -6.67 -25.87 -4.28
C HIS A 80 -5.74 -26.59 -3.29
N PHE A 81 -5.48 -25.94 -2.14
CA PHE A 81 -4.70 -26.48 -1.03
C PHE A 81 -5.61 -26.71 0.17
N PRO A 82 -6.01 -27.96 0.47
CA PRO A 82 -6.90 -28.27 1.60
C PRO A 82 -6.32 -27.78 2.93
N GLY A 83 -7.16 -27.18 3.79
CA GLY A 83 -6.78 -26.59 5.06
C GLY A 83 -6.08 -25.22 4.95
N ARG A 84 -6.05 -24.62 3.76
CA ARG A 84 -5.49 -23.29 3.46
C ARG A 84 -6.51 -22.38 2.76
N GLU A 85 -7.80 -22.65 2.94
CA GLU A 85 -8.88 -21.94 2.26
C GLU A 85 -8.80 -20.44 2.51
N ARG A 86 -8.62 -20.02 3.77
CA ARG A 86 -8.47 -18.62 4.14
C ARG A 86 -7.26 -17.97 3.43
N ASP A 87 -6.12 -18.65 3.43
CA ASP A 87 -4.91 -18.15 2.80
C ASP A 87 -5.12 -17.95 1.29
N GLN A 88 -5.80 -18.90 0.62
CA GLN A 88 -6.13 -18.81 -0.79
C GLN A 88 -7.12 -17.69 -1.10
N ASP A 89 -8.11 -17.51 -0.23
CA ASP A 89 -9.11 -16.45 -0.37
C ASP A 89 -8.47 -15.06 -0.27
N GLU A 90 -7.54 -14.86 0.67
CA GLU A 90 -6.78 -13.63 0.83
C GLU A 90 -5.94 -13.32 -0.41
N VAL A 91 -5.27 -14.32 -0.97
CA VAL A 91 -4.47 -14.20 -2.20
C VAL A 91 -5.33 -13.82 -3.40
N LYS A 92 -6.45 -14.53 -3.62
CA LYS A 92 -7.39 -14.22 -4.70
C LYS A 92 -7.99 -12.81 -4.57
N GLY A 93 -8.35 -12.42 -3.34
CA GLY A 93 -8.90 -11.09 -3.07
C GLY A 93 -7.90 -9.98 -3.35
N TYR A 94 -6.65 -10.13 -2.91
CA TYR A 94 -5.62 -9.15 -3.16
C TYR A 94 -5.26 -9.04 -4.65
N TYR A 95 -5.13 -10.18 -5.34
CA TYR A 95 -4.85 -10.20 -6.78
C TYR A 95 -5.96 -9.52 -7.59
N ALA A 96 -7.23 -9.78 -7.26
CA ALA A 96 -8.36 -9.09 -7.89
C ALA A 96 -8.36 -7.56 -7.59
N ALA A 97 -7.89 -7.16 -6.42
CA ALA A 97 -7.75 -5.75 -6.08
C ALA A 97 -6.61 -5.06 -6.86
N LEU A 98 -5.54 -5.77 -7.23
CA LEU A 98 -4.50 -5.26 -8.14
C LEU A 98 -5.06 -5.00 -9.55
N ASP A 99 -5.97 -5.85 -10.07
CA ASP A 99 -6.67 -5.58 -11.33
C ASP A 99 -7.45 -4.26 -11.28
N GLU A 100 -8.10 -4.01 -10.16
CA GLU A 100 -8.85 -2.76 -9.95
C GLU A 100 -7.91 -1.55 -9.86
N VAL A 101 -6.75 -1.68 -9.21
CA VAL A 101 -5.70 -0.64 -9.19
C VAL A 101 -5.25 -0.30 -10.61
N GLU A 102 -4.96 -1.29 -11.45
CA GLU A 102 -4.58 -1.07 -12.84
C GLU A 102 -5.71 -0.42 -13.65
N ARG A 103 -6.95 -0.86 -13.45
CA ARG A 103 -8.12 -0.30 -14.12
C ARG A 103 -8.30 1.18 -13.77
N LEU A 104 -8.23 1.52 -12.48
CA LEU A 104 -8.35 2.89 -12.00
C LEU A 104 -7.20 3.77 -12.50
N ALA A 105 -5.96 3.25 -12.49
CA ALA A 105 -4.80 3.97 -12.98
C ALA A 105 -4.90 4.26 -14.49
N LYS A 106 -5.39 3.30 -15.30
CA LYS A 106 -5.63 3.49 -16.75
C LYS A 106 -6.76 4.48 -17.02
N GLN A 107 -7.81 4.46 -16.20
CA GLN A 107 -8.93 5.41 -16.32
C GLN A 107 -8.48 6.83 -15.98
N GLY A 108 -7.55 6.98 -15.05
CA GLY A 108 -7.12 8.28 -14.56
C GLY A 108 -8.19 8.99 -13.75
N GLY A 109 -7.94 10.28 -13.48
CA GLY A 109 -8.85 11.12 -12.72
C GLY A 109 -8.59 11.12 -11.22
N PRO A 110 -9.43 11.83 -10.44
CA PRO A 110 -9.26 11.94 -9.00
C PRO A 110 -9.60 10.63 -8.29
N LEU A 111 -8.86 10.33 -7.23
CA LEU A 111 -9.21 9.25 -6.31
C LEU A 111 -10.55 9.55 -5.62
N THR A 112 -11.41 8.54 -5.51
CA THR A 112 -12.68 8.68 -4.80
C THR A 112 -12.71 7.78 -3.56
N GLU A 113 -13.45 8.18 -2.54
CA GLU A 113 -13.67 7.35 -1.35
C GLU A 113 -14.33 6.02 -1.71
N SER A 114 -15.24 6.01 -2.70
CA SER A 114 -15.85 4.78 -3.23
C SER A 114 -14.81 3.84 -3.83
N ALA A 115 -13.79 4.35 -4.53
CA ALA A 115 -12.69 3.54 -5.06
C ALA A 115 -11.88 2.89 -3.94
N VAL A 116 -11.54 3.63 -2.88
CA VAL A 116 -10.83 3.09 -1.70
C VAL A 116 -11.64 2.00 -1.02
N ARG A 117 -12.94 2.24 -0.80
CA ARG A 117 -13.86 1.27 -0.20
C ARG A 117 -14.05 0.02 -1.08
N ARG A 118 -14.01 0.19 -2.40
CA ARG A 118 -14.05 -0.92 -3.35
C ARG A 118 -12.79 -1.76 -3.31
N LEU A 119 -11.60 -1.14 -3.25
CA LEU A 119 -10.34 -1.87 -3.07
C LEU A 119 -10.38 -2.76 -1.82
N HIS A 120 -10.83 -2.21 -0.69
CA HIS A 120 -11.02 -3.01 0.51
C HIS A 120 -12.05 -4.15 0.30
N GLY A 121 -13.17 -3.87 -0.37
CA GLY A 121 -14.17 -4.89 -0.68
C GLY A 121 -13.61 -6.05 -1.49
N LEU A 122 -12.72 -5.77 -2.45
CA LEU A 122 -12.02 -6.79 -3.24
C LEU A 122 -11.04 -7.60 -2.38
N VAL A 123 -10.25 -6.93 -1.54
CA VAL A 123 -9.33 -7.60 -0.59
C VAL A 123 -10.05 -8.63 0.28
N MET A 124 -11.30 -8.35 0.66
CA MET A 124 -12.11 -9.21 1.54
C MET A 124 -13.04 -10.19 0.79
N SER A 125 -12.98 -10.25 -0.53
CA SER A 125 -14.04 -10.85 -1.36
C SER A 125 -13.75 -12.25 -1.91
N VAL A 126 -12.70 -12.92 -1.49
CA VAL A 126 -12.39 -14.28 -2.01
C VAL A 126 -12.21 -14.29 -3.56
N GLY A 127 -11.63 -13.22 -4.12
CA GLY A 127 -11.43 -13.12 -5.57
C GLY A 127 -12.68 -12.77 -6.39
N ASN A 128 -13.78 -12.38 -5.74
CA ASN A 128 -14.99 -11.96 -6.47
C ASN A 128 -14.80 -10.54 -7.05
N ALA A 129 -14.51 -10.45 -8.36
CA ALA A 129 -14.35 -9.17 -9.06
C ALA A 129 -15.59 -8.24 -9.01
N ARG A 130 -16.76 -8.75 -8.63
CA ARG A 130 -17.99 -7.98 -8.44
C ARG A 130 -18.18 -7.52 -6.99
N ALA A 131 -17.16 -7.67 -6.13
CA ALA A 131 -17.22 -7.21 -4.76
C ALA A 131 -17.64 -5.73 -4.68
N ARG A 132 -18.54 -5.44 -3.73
CA ARG A 132 -19.04 -4.08 -3.49
C ARG A 132 -18.10 -3.34 -2.54
N ALA A 133 -18.18 -2.00 -2.58
CA ALA A 133 -17.53 -1.16 -1.57
C ALA A 133 -18.03 -1.53 -0.16
N THR A 134 -17.09 -1.78 0.77
CA THR A 134 -17.42 -2.12 2.15
C THR A 134 -17.70 -0.89 2.99
N PRO A 135 -18.64 -0.94 3.94
CA PRO A 135 -18.80 0.13 4.93
C PRO A 135 -17.58 0.18 5.87
N TYR A 136 -17.31 1.33 6.45
CA TYR A 136 -16.36 1.44 7.54
C TYR A 136 -16.85 0.69 8.78
N ARG A 137 -15.94 0.35 9.70
CA ARG A 137 -16.31 -0.23 10.99
C ARG A 137 -17.25 0.71 11.76
N ASP A 138 -18.18 0.12 12.49
CA ASP A 138 -19.20 0.78 13.30
C ASP A 138 -18.85 0.78 14.80
N GLY A 139 -17.76 0.08 15.19
CA GLY A 139 -17.28 -0.03 16.55
C GLY A 139 -15.81 0.35 16.69
N GLN A 140 -15.34 0.40 17.95
CA GLN A 140 -13.94 0.64 18.27
C GLN A 140 -13.09 -0.58 17.90
N ASN A 141 -11.92 -0.31 17.30
CA ASN A 141 -10.89 -1.29 17.07
C ASN A 141 -9.63 -0.95 17.89
N VAL A 142 -8.78 -1.96 18.14
CA VAL A 142 -7.47 -1.80 18.76
C VAL A 142 -6.47 -2.71 18.05
N ILE A 143 -5.28 -2.19 17.80
CA ILE A 143 -4.16 -2.98 17.29
C ILE A 143 -3.38 -3.52 18.48
N ARG A 144 -3.19 -4.84 18.49
CA ARG A 144 -2.48 -5.55 19.57
C ARG A 144 -1.20 -6.17 19.04
N ASP A 145 -0.20 -6.18 19.88
CA ASP A 145 1.00 -6.97 19.61
C ASP A 145 0.68 -8.47 19.60
N GLY A 146 1.16 -9.18 18.58
CA GLY A 146 0.86 -10.59 18.40
C GLY A 146 1.40 -11.52 19.50
N ARG A 147 2.46 -11.10 20.21
CA ARG A 147 3.13 -11.88 21.27
C ARG A 147 2.63 -11.51 22.65
N SER A 148 2.68 -10.22 22.99
CA SER A 148 2.31 -9.72 24.34
C SER A 148 0.82 -9.54 24.52
N ARG A 149 0.03 -9.50 23.44
CA ARG A 149 -1.39 -9.10 23.38
C ARG A 149 -1.67 -7.69 23.94
N GLY A 150 -0.62 -6.93 24.26
CA GLY A 150 -0.73 -5.54 24.66
C GLY A 150 -1.31 -4.66 23.55
N ILE A 151 -1.99 -3.57 23.93
CA ILE A 151 -2.48 -2.59 22.93
C ILE A 151 -1.26 -1.81 22.42
N VAL A 152 -0.99 -1.93 21.13
CA VAL A 152 0.07 -1.20 20.43
C VAL A 152 -0.45 0.13 19.92
N TYR A 153 -1.72 0.13 19.46
CA TYR A 153 -2.31 1.35 18.92
C TYR A 153 -3.83 1.34 19.05
N MET A 154 -4.39 2.50 19.38
CA MET A 154 -5.83 2.77 19.43
C MET A 154 -6.21 3.75 18.33
N PRO A 155 -6.81 3.27 17.22
CA PRO A 155 -7.31 4.11 16.13
C PRO A 155 -8.43 5.05 16.58
N PRO A 156 -8.81 6.04 15.72
CA PRO A 156 -9.93 6.93 16.01
C PRO A 156 -11.25 6.19 16.20
N GLU A 157 -12.19 6.85 16.86
CA GLU A 157 -13.55 6.31 17.04
C GLU A 157 -14.29 6.13 15.72
N ALA A 158 -15.19 5.16 15.65
CA ALA A 158 -15.93 4.84 14.44
C ALA A 158 -16.73 6.04 13.88
N LYS A 159 -17.26 6.88 14.77
CA LYS A 159 -18.01 8.08 14.37
C LYS A 159 -17.21 9.10 13.56
N ASP A 160 -15.88 9.12 13.73
CA ASP A 160 -14.99 10.09 13.08
C ASP A 160 -14.47 9.59 11.72
N LEU A 161 -14.60 8.29 11.43
CA LEU A 161 -14.06 7.68 10.22
C LEU A 161 -14.54 8.32 8.90
N PRO A 162 -15.83 8.63 8.71
CA PRO A 162 -16.29 9.25 7.47
C PRO A 162 -15.59 10.59 7.21
N ALA A 163 -15.46 11.43 8.24
CA ALA A 163 -14.80 12.72 8.11
C ALA A 163 -13.30 12.57 7.83
N LEU A 164 -12.62 11.69 8.56
CA LEU A 164 -11.18 11.45 8.39
C LEU A 164 -10.84 10.87 7.01
N MET A 165 -11.64 9.93 6.52
CA MET A 165 -11.45 9.35 5.19
C MET A 165 -11.74 10.34 4.08
N SER A 166 -12.79 11.16 4.23
CA SER A 166 -13.08 12.24 3.30
C SER A 166 -11.94 13.26 3.23
N GLN A 167 -11.39 13.67 4.38
CA GLN A 167 -10.24 14.56 4.46
C GLN A 167 -8.99 13.97 3.80
N LEU A 168 -8.70 12.68 4.05
CA LEU A 168 -7.57 11.99 3.41
C LEU A 168 -7.72 11.96 1.88
N VAL A 169 -8.89 11.58 1.37
CA VAL A 169 -9.14 11.52 -0.08
C VAL A 169 -9.08 12.92 -0.70
N HIS A 170 -9.64 13.92 -0.04
CA HIS A 170 -9.54 15.32 -0.49
C HIS A 170 -8.08 15.75 -0.58
N TRP A 171 -7.28 15.50 0.47
CA TRP A 171 -5.86 15.86 0.52
C TRP A 171 -5.04 15.16 -0.58
N ILE A 172 -5.28 13.86 -0.83
CA ILE A 172 -4.61 13.12 -1.92
C ILE A 172 -4.84 13.79 -3.28
N ASN A 173 -6.05 14.33 -3.50
CA ASN A 173 -6.43 14.95 -4.76
C ASN A 173 -6.01 16.43 -4.88
N GLN A 174 -5.45 17.03 -3.84
CA GLN A 174 -4.95 18.40 -3.92
C GLN A 174 -3.85 18.51 -4.98
N LYS A 175 -3.97 19.55 -5.81
CA LYS A 175 -2.94 19.91 -6.79
C LYS A 175 -1.90 20.76 -6.07
N ASP A 176 -0.84 20.13 -5.62
CA ASP A 176 0.30 20.73 -4.96
C ASP A 176 1.60 20.31 -5.67
N GLU A 177 2.72 20.89 -5.27
CA GLU A 177 4.05 20.57 -5.78
C GLU A 177 4.72 19.41 -5.02
N LEU A 178 3.97 18.70 -4.16
CA LEU A 178 4.51 17.61 -3.37
C LEU A 178 4.89 16.42 -4.28
N PRO A 179 6.14 15.92 -4.21
CA PRO A 179 6.53 14.74 -4.98
C PRO A 179 5.61 13.55 -4.74
N VAL A 180 5.16 12.91 -5.80
CA VAL A 180 4.21 11.78 -5.74
C VAL A 180 4.64 10.67 -4.79
N PRO A 181 5.94 10.25 -4.71
CA PRO A 181 6.35 9.25 -3.73
C PRO A 181 6.15 9.70 -2.28
N ILE A 182 6.31 10.99 -1.96
CA ILE A 182 6.00 11.53 -0.63
C ILE A 182 4.49 11.50 -0.38
N LYS A 183 3.69 11.93 -1.36
CA LYS A 183 2.23 11.88 -1.27
C LYS A 183 1.72 10.46 -1.01
N ALA A 184 2.28 9.47 -1.70
CA ALA A 184 1.96 8.06 -1.52
C ALA A 184 2.36 7.55 -0.12
N ALA A 185 3.54 7.94 0.39
CA ALA A 185 3.99 7.61 1.74
C ALA A 185 3.04 8.16 2.80
N ILE A 186 2.67 9.44 2.69
CA ILE A 186 1.77 10.12 3.64
C ILE A 186 0.39 9.47 3.62
N ALA A 187 -0.14 9.18 2.43
CA ALA A 187 -1.44 8.52 2.28
C ALA A 187 -1.45 7.12 2.91
N HIS A 188 -0.38 6.33 2.71
CA HIS A 188 -0.21 5.04 3.36
C HIS A 188 -0.26 5.16 4.89
N TYR A 189 0.57 6.03 5.45
CA TYR A 189 0.64 6.26 6.89
C TYR A 189 -0.69 6.69 7.47
N GLN A 190 -1.32 7.69 6.85
CA GLN A 190 -2.59 8.23 7.33
C GLN A 190 -3.71 7.20 7.26
N TYR A 191 -3.80 6.43 6.17
CA TYR A 191 -4.78 5.36 6.05
C TYR A 191 -4.56 4.27 7.11
N ALA A 192 -3.31 3.82 7.29
CA ALA A 192 -2.96 2.84 8.32
C ALA A 192 -3.26 3.37 9.74
N THR A 193 -3.11 4.68 9.97
CA THR A 193 -3.38 5.36 11.24
C THR A 193 -4.89 5.51 11.50
N ILE A 194 -5.68 5.85 10.48
CA ILE A 194 -7.16 5.91 10.58
C ILE A 194 -7.73 4.50 10.84
N HIS A 195 -7.17 3.49 10.19
CA HIS A 195 -7.56 2.08 10.38
C HIS A 195 -9.08 1.85 10.24
N PRO A 196 -9.66 2.15 9.07
CA PRO A 196 -11.11 2.32 8.94
C PRO A 196 -11.93 1.03 8.96
N TYR A 197 -11.31 -0.14 9.01
CA TYR A 197 -11.96 -1.44 9.00
C TYR A 197 -11.50 -2.33 10.15
N TYR A 198 -12.18 -3.45 10.37
CA TYR A 198 -11.78 -4.45 11.36
C TYR A 198 -10.60 -5.31 10.90
N ASP A 199 -10.52 -5.60 9.59
CA ASP A 199 -9.45 -6.37 8.94
C ASP A 199 -9.13 -5.76 7.56
N GLY A 200 -8.04 -6.20 6.90
CA GLY A 200 -7.67 -5.79 5.54
C GLY A 200 -7.08 -4.38 5.42
N ASN A 201 -6.87 -3.65 6.51
CA ASN A 201 -6.35 -2.27 6.46
C ASN A 201 -4.95 -2.20 5.88
N GLY A 202 -4.03 -3.06 6.29
CA GLY A 202 -2.67 -3.09 5.77
C GLY A 202 -2.62 -3.38 4.28
N ARG A 203 -3.34 -4.41 3.83
CA ARG A 203 -3.46 -4.77 2.40
C ARG A 203 -4.04 -3.62 1.58
N THR A 204 -5.07 -2.97 2.08
CA THR A 204 -5.68 -1.81 1.39
C THR A 204 -4.77 -0.59 1.39
N ALA A 205 -4.01 -0.32 2.46
CA ALA A 205 -3.02 0.76 2.50
C ALA A 205 -1.96 0.58 1.41
N ARG A 206 -1.45 -0.64 1.23
CA ARG A 206 -0.46 -0.96 0.18
C ARG A 206 -1.03 -0.78 -1.23
N LEU A 207 -2.27 -1.26 -1.48
CA LEU A 207 -2.95 -1.04 -2.76
C LEU A 207 -3.23 0.44 -3.05
N LEU A 208 -3.65 1.21 -2.05
CA LEU A 208 -3.84 2.65 -2.17
C LEU A 208 -2.52 3.35 -2.54
N THR A 209 -1.43 2.95 -1.91
CA THR A 209 -0.08 3.43 -2.21
C THR A 209 0.28 3.19 -3.68
N THR A 210 0.11 1.95 -4.14
CA THR A 210 0.37 1.55 -5.53
C THR A 210 -0.49 2.35 -6.50
N LEU A 211 -1.78 2.55 -6.18
CA LEU A 211 -2.68 3.36 -7.02
C LEU A 211 -2.21 4.82 -7.12
N ILE A 212 -1.82 5.45 -6.01
CA ILE A 212 -1.33 6.84 -6.02
C ILE A 212 -0.04 6.96 -6.85
N LEU A 213 0.88 6.01 -6.69
CA LEU A 213 2.11 5.96 -7.50
C LEU A 213 1.78 5.82 -9.00
N HIS A 214 0.86 4.94 -9.36
CA HIS A 214 0.46 4.74 -10.76
C HIS A 214 -0.20 5.98 -11.35
N LEU A 215 -1.15 6.59 -10.64
CA LEU A 215 -1.81 7.83 -11.07
C LEU A 215 -0.82 8.99 -11.24
N GLY A 216 0.21 9.04 -10.42
CA GLY A 216 1.27 10.04 -10.47
C GLY A 216 2.40 9.74 -11.47
N GLY A 217 2.27 8.69 -12.30
CA GLY A 217 3.26 8.33 -13.32
C GLY A 217 4.47 7.53 -12.81
N TYR A 218 4.37 6.97 -11.61
CA TYR A 218 5.39 6.10 -11.01
C TYR A 218 5.00 4.62 -11.06
N GLY A 219 4.16 4.23 -12.01
CA GLY A 219 3.80 2.83 -12.23
C GLY A 219 4.93 1.97 -12.79
N LEU A 220 6.07 2.56 -13.21
CA LEU A 220 7.31 1.89 -13.61
C LEU A 220 7.07 0.68 -14.53
N LYS A 221 6.21 0.83 -15.53
CA LYS A 221 5.71 -0.25 -16.41
C LYS A 221 5.07 -1.43 -15.67
N GLY A 222 4.77 -1.32 -14.36
CA GLY A 222 4.24 -2.40 -13.51
C GLY A 222 5.30 -3.46 -13.14
N LEU A 223 6.56 -3.07 -13.08
CA LEU A 223 7.70 -3.98 -12.87
C LEU A 223 8.24 -3.99 -11.44
N TYR A 224 7.48 -3.54 -10.45
CA TYR A 224 7.94 -3.49 -9.07
C TYR A 224 6.89 -3.99 -8.08
N ALA A 225 7.35 -4.48 -6.94
CA ALA A 225 6.54 -4.87 -5.80
C ALA A 225 7.14 -4.26 -4.51
N LEU A 226 6.57 -3.15 -4.02
CA LEU A 226 6.99 -2.52 -2.76
C LEU A 226 6.80 -3.44 -1.57
N GLU A 227 5.83 -4.33 -1.65
CA GLU A 227 5.48 -5.30 -0.62
C GLU A 227 6.63 -6.25 -0.31
N GLU A 228 7.46 -6.59 -1.31
CA GLU A 228 8.65 -7.41 -1.10
C GLU A 228 9.63 -6.73 -0.14
N TYR A 229 9.91 -5.46 -0.36
CA TYR A 229 10.78 -4.69 0.53
C TYR A 229 10.22 -4.65 1.96
N TYR A 230 8.92 -4.41 2.13
CA TYR A 230 8.29 -4.39 3.45
C TYR A 230 8.36 -5.76 4.14
N ALA A 231 8.15 -6.84 3.40
CA ALA A 231 8.16 -8.19 3.92
C ALA A 231 9.56 -8.66 4.35
N GLN A 232 10.59 -8.32 3.55
CA GLN A 232 11.99 -8.61 3.89
C GLN A 232 12.50 -7.81 5.08
N ASN A 233 11.91 -6.63 5.34
CA ASN A 233 12.27 -5.72 6.44
C ASN A 233 11.05 -5.47 7.35
N LEU A 234 10.33 -6.52 7.69
CA LEU A 234 9.01 -6.42 8.34
C LEU A 234 9.06 -5.71 9.69
N GLN A 235 10.10 -5.94 10.49
CA GLN A 235 10.27 -5.25 11.75
C GLN A 235 10.45 -3.75 11.53
N ASP A 236 11.35 -3.36 10.62
CA ASP A 236 11.60 -1.95 10.29
C ASP A 236 10.35 -1.27 9.73
N TYR A 237 9.54 -2.00 8.94
CA TYR A 237 8.26 -1.52 8.42
C TYR A 237 7.29 -1.15 9.54
N TYR A 238 7.11 -2.03 10.53
CA TYR A 238 6.23 -1.75 11.67
C TYR A 238 6.80 -0.68 12.61
N GLU A 239 8.11 -0.67 12.83
CA GLU A 239 8.78 0.37 13.62
C GLU A 239 8.65 1.75 12.96
N ALA A 240 8.79 1.82 11.63
CA ALA A 240 8.62 3.06 10.89
C ALA A 240 7.17 3.57 10.92
N LEU A 241 6.18 2.69 10.99
CA LEU A 241 4.78 3.05 11.18
C LEU A 241 4.46 3.45 12.62
N THR A 242 5.27 3.02 13.60
CA THR A 242 5.05 3.29 15.03
C THR A 242 5.75 4.59 15.44
N ILE A 243 5.14 5.73 15.11
CA ILE A 243 5.73 7.06 15.32
C ILE A 243 5.14 7.74 16.54
N GLY A 244 6.00 8.48 17.24
CA GLY A 244 5.61 9.30 18.40
C GLY A 244 5.38 8.50 19.66
N PRO A 245 5.29 9.18 20.81
CA PRO A 245 5.16 8.54 22.11
C PRO A 245 3.75 8.01 22.40
N SER A 246 2.75 8.43 21.62
CA SER A 246 1.36 8.08 21.89
C SER A 246 0.89 6.89 21.07
N HIS A 247 0.29 5.93 21.77
CA HIS A 247 -0.41 4.79 21.18
C HIS A 247 -1.90 5.08 20.90
N ASN A 248 -2.33 6.35 20.97
CA ASN A 248 -3.72 6.75 20.75
C ASN A 248 -3.81 7.87 19.75
N TYR A 249 -4.77 7.74 18.83
CA TYR A 249 -5.00 8.71 17.73
C TYR A 249 -5.13 10.15 18.27
N TYR A 250 -6.00 10.36 19.27
CA TYR A 250 -6.32 11.68 19.79
C TYR A 250 -5.28 12.24 20.76
N MET A 251 -4.37 11.40 21.25
CA MET A 251 -3.35 11.79 22.24
C MET A 251 -2.00 12.09 21.59
N GLY A 252 -2.01 12.63 20.36
CA GLY A 252 -0.82 13.11 19.67
C GLY A 252 -0.40 12.29 18.44
N ARG A 253 -0.96 11.08 18.22
CA ARG A 253 -0.60 10.28 17.06
C ARG A 253 -1.00 10.94 15.74
N ALA A 254 -2.17 11.59 15.70
CA ALA A 254 -2.68 12.29 14.53
C ALA A 254 -1.80 13.46 14.05
N ALA A 255 -1.04 14.07 14.96
CA ALA A 255 -0.18 15.24 14.69
C ALA A 255 1.33 14.88 14.73
N SER A 256 1.68 13.61 14.82
CA SER A 256 3.06 13.17 14.91
C SER A 256 3.88 13.57 13.68
N ASP A 257 5.16 13.89 13.88
CA ASP A 257 6.13 14.06 12.79
C ASP A 257 6.40 12.72 12.11
N ILE A 258 6.03 12.61 10.83
CA ILE A 258 6.15 11.39 10.04
C ILE A 258 7.40 11.36 9.15
N THR A 259 8.35 12.22 9.35
CA THR A 259 9.60 12.31 8.57
C THR A 259 10.33 10.96 8.52
N LYS A 260 10.39 10.25 9.65
CA LYS A 260 11.04 8.92 9.72
C LYS A 260 10.34 7.89 8.83
N TRP A 261 9.02 7.88 8.81
CA TRP A 261 8.25 7.03 7.92
C TRP A 261 8.49 7.36 6.44
N ILE A 262 8.43 8.64 6.08
CA ILE A 262 8.70 9.07 4.71
C ILE A 262 10.09 8.64 4.27
N LEU A 263 11.12 8.81 5.12
CA LEU A 263 12.48 8.38 4.81
C LEU A 263 12.55 6.86 4.57
N TYR A 264 11.94 6.06 5.45
CA TYR A 264 11.85 4.60 5.28
C TYR A 264 11.19 4.24 3.94
N PHE A 265 10.04 4.84 3.65
CA PHE A 265 9.28 4.58 2.44
C PHE A 265 10.07 4.90 1.16
N VAL A 266 10.64 6.09 1.05
CA VAL A 266 11.41 6.47 -0.15
C VAL A 266 12.73 5.71 -0.26
N ALA A 267 13.31 5.26 0.86
CA ALA A 267 14.47 4.37 0.84
C ALA A 267 14.12 2.99 0.27
N GLY A 268 12.97 2.43 0.64
CA GLY A 268 12.46 1.17 0.11
C GLY A 268 12.13 1.23 -1.37
N THR A 269 11.49 2.31 -1.81
CA THR A 269 11.10 2.49 -3.22
C THR A 269 12.30 2.48 -4.18
N ARG A 270 13.52 2.67 -3.70
CA ARG A 270 14.77 2.62 -4.49
C ARG A 270 15.47 1.26 -4.47
N HIS A 271 15.00 0.30 -3.63
CA HIS A 271 15.71 -0.97 -3.43
C HIS A 271 15.68 -1.83 -4.71
N PRO A 272 16.80 -2.51 -5.08
CA PRO A 272 16.83 -3.36 -6.27
C PRO A 272 15.74 -4.43 -6.31
N THR A 273 15.37 -4.99 -5.15
CA THR A 273 14.28 -5.98 -5.06
C THR A 273 12.93 -5.40 -5.48
N CYS A 274 12.71 -4.07 -5.31
CA CYS A 274 11.48 -3.45 -5.81
C CYS A 274 11.39 -3.41 -7.34
N TYR A 275 12.52 -3.59 -8.04
CA TYR A 275 12.58 -3.55 -9.51
C TYR A 275 12.84 -4.92 -10.14
N GLY A 276 12.88 -6.02 -9.31
CA GLY A 276 13.41 -7.32 -9.70
C GLY A 276 14.89 -7.21 -10.13
N ASP A 277 15.66 -8.27 -10.01
CA ASP A 277 16.90 -8.38 -10.76
C ASP A 277 16.54 -8.36 -12.24
N VAL A 278 16.56 -7.17 -12.84
CA VAL A 278 16.54 -7.07 -14.31
C VAL A 278 17.82 -7.77 -14.75
N PRO A 279 17.74 -8.97 -15.33
CA PRO A 279 18.94 -9.64 -15.79
C PRO A 279 19.66 -8.63 -16.68
N SER A 280 20.95 -8.43 -16.45
CA SER A 280 21.80 -7.72 -17.40
C SER A 280 21.60 -8.45 -18.72
N ILE A 281 20.76 -7.87 -19.58
CA ILE A 281 20.63 -8.33 -20.98
C ILE A 281 21.96 -7.96 -21.60
N ASN A 282 22.94 -8.85 -21.43
CA ASN A 282 24.13 -8.83 -22.24
C ASN A 282 23.62 -8.98 -23.67
N ALA A 283 23.78 -7.92 -24.42
CA ALA A 283 23.63 -7.91 -25.85
C ALA A 283 24.62 -8.93 -26.42
N GLU A 284 24.20 -10.16 -26.57
CA GLU A 284 24.82 -11.05 -27.54
C GLU A 284 24.11 -10.82 -28.88
N ARG A 285 24.97 -10.43 -29.81
CA ARG A 285 24.70 -10.08 -31.21
C ARG A 285 24.04 -11.22 -31.99
#